data_ab47166a7bedca13bc7740e18b2eab00
#
_entry.id   ab47166a7bedca13bc7740e18b2eab00
#
_cell.length_a   1.000
_cell.length_b   1.000
_cell.length_c   1.000
_cell.angle_alpha   90.00
_cell.angle_beta   90.00
_cell.angle_gamma   90.00
#
_symmetry.space_group_name_H-M   'P 1'
#
loop_
_entity.id
_entity.type
_entity.pdbx_description
1 polymer ?
#
loop_
_entity_poly.entity_id
_entity_poly.type
_entity_poly.pdbx_seq_one_letter_code
_entity_poly.pdbx_strand_id
1 'polypeptide(L)'
;PGQTVAASLNAPVLFTIVIAVAGHFVLTRLSFGRHIFAIGSNETAARLSGIHVKNMLIKIYAINGVLCAFAGIVLASRLSSGQPTAGTGYELDVIAACVIGGASLTGGEGTILGAMIGAMIMGVLRNGCNLLNISPFWQQIAIGAIIIFAVLSDQYRKHRRTRS
;
A
#
# COMPACT_ATOMS: atom_id res chain seq x y z
N PRO A 1 11.71 31.18 11.70
CA PRO A 1 11.92 29.73 12.00
C PRO A 1 10.65 28.88 11.77
N GLY A 2 9.44 29.41 11.98
CA GLY A 2 8.19 28.67 11.80
C GLY A 2 7.76 28.36 10.37
N GLN A 3 8.16 29.17 9.40
CA GLN A 3 7.78 28.99 7.99
C GLN A 3 8.51 27.84 7.32
N THR A 4 9.75 27.56 7.72
CA THR A 4 10.53 26.46 7.15
C THR A 4 10.00 25.09 7.58
N VAL A 5 9.52 24.94 8.81
CA VAL A 5 8.95 23.70 9.33
C VAL A 5 7.59 23.40 8.67
N ALA A 6 6.75 24.41 8.49
CA ALA A 6 5.47 24.23 7.80
C ALA A 6 5.66 23.88 6.32
N ALA A 7 6.63 24.49 5.64
CA ALA A 7 6.95 24.16 4.24
C ALA A 7 7.53 22.74 4.09
N SER A 8 8.37 22.28 5.01
CA SER A 8 8.93 20.94 4.99
C SER A 8 7.91 19.85 5.31
N LEU A 9 6.88 20.16 6.13
CA LEU A 9 5.76 19.25 6.39
C LEU A 9 4.80 19.16 5.21
N ASN A 10 4.62 20.26 4.46
CA ASN A 10 3.73 20.29 3.31
C ASN A 10 4.30 19.54 2.09
N ALA A 11 5.61 19.57 1.88
CA ALA A 11 6.23 18.95 0.72
C ALA A 11 5.99 17.42 0.62
N PRO A 12 6.23 16.59 1.66
CA PRO A 12 5.93 15.16 1.62
C PRO A 12 4.44 14.85 1.42
N VAL A 13 3.56 15.64 2.05
CA VAL A 13 2.11 15.48 1.92
C VAL A 13 1.65 15.78 0.50
N LEU A 14 2.11 16.90 -0.06
CA LEU A 14 1.79 17.31 -1.41
C LEU A 14 2.28 16.27 -2.44
N PHE A 15 3.49 15.76 -2.24
CA PHE A 15 4.07 14.71 -3.06
C PHE A 15 3.25 13.41 -2.99
N THR A 16 2.83 13.00 -1.80
CA THR A 16 1.97 11.83 -1.60
C THR A 16 0.63 11.97 -2.33
N ILE A 17 0.01 13.16 -2.25
CA ILE A 17 -1.25 13.44 -2.95
C ILE A 17 -1.07 13.36 -4.47
N VAL A 18 0.01 13.96 -5.00
CA VAL A 18 0.31 13.90 -6.45
C VAL A 18 0.50 12.47 -6.92
N ILE A 19 1.27 11.66 -6.20
CA ILE A 19 1.47 10.24 -6.53
C ILE A 19 0.16 9.46 -6.43
N ALA A 20 -0.67 9.72 -5.41
CA ALA A 20 -1.95 9.05 -5.25
C ALA A 20 -2.92 9.37 -6.38
N VAL A 21 -3.01 10.64 -6.78
CA VAL A 21 -3.83 11.08 -7.93
C VAL A 21 -3.33 10.47 -9.23
N ALA A 22 -2.01 10.51 -9.47
CA ALA A 22 -1.41 9.90 -10.65
C ALA A 22 -1.65 8.37 -10.68
N GLY A 23 -1.43 7.68 -9.57
CA GLY A 23 -1.69 6.25 -9.42
C GLY A 23 -3.17 5.91 -9.64
N HIS A 24 -4.08 6.70 -9.07
CA HIS A 24 -5.52 6.53 -9.28
C HIS A 24 -5.88 6.66 -10.77
N PHE A 25 -5.37 7.68 -11.43
CA PHE A 25 -5.59 7.88 -12.87
C PHE A 25 -5.03 6.71 -13.71
N VAL A 26 -3.81 6.27 -13.42
CA VAL A 26 -3.17 5.13 -14.10
C VAL A 26 -4.00 3.86 -13.92
N LEU A 27 -4.44 3.54 -12.71
CA LEU A 27 -5.19 2.32 -12.43
C LEU A 27 -6.60 2.33 -13.01
N THR A 28 -7.27 3.50 -13.04
CA THR A 28 -8.68 3.59 -13.45
C THR A 28 -8.87 3.90 -14.94
N ARG A 29 -7.96 4.67 -15.53
CA ARG A 29 -8.15 5.20 -16.89
C ARG A 29 -7.25 4.52 -17.94
N LEU A 30 -6.07 4.04 -17.56
CA LEU A 30 -5.14 3.45 -18.53
C LEU A 30 -5.38 1.95 -18.69
N SER A 31 -5.06 1.44 -19.90
CA SER A 31 -5.07 -0.01 -20.20
C SER A 31 -4.11 -0.77 -19.29
N PHE A 32 -3.06 -0.10 -18.81
CA PHE A 32 -2.10 -0.64 -17.84
C PHE A 32 -2.80 -1.12 -16.57
N GLY A 33 -3.68 -0.30 -15.97
CA GLY A 33 -4.43 -0.67 -14.78
C GLY A 33 -5.38 -1.85 -15.03
N ARG A 34 -6.08 -1.86 -16.17
CA ARG A 34 -6.95 -3.00 -16.54
C ARG A 34 -6.18 -4.31 -16.66
N HIS A 35 -4.99 -4.27 -17.25
CA HIS A 35 -4.12 -5.46 -17.35
C HIS A 35 -3.63 -5.92 -15.96
N ILE A 36 -3.31 -5.00 -15.04
CA ILE A 36 -2.94 -5.34 -13.65
C ILE A 36 -4.07 -6.12 -12.98
N PHE A 37 -5.29 -5.60 -13.02
CA PHE A 37 -6.45 -6.26 -12.42
C PHE A 37 -6.79 -7.60 -13.10
N ALA A 38 -6.66 -7.69 -14.43
CA ALA A 38 -6.88 -8.92 -15.15
C ALA A 38 -5.88 -10.01 -14.76
N ILE A 39 -4.59 -9.69 -14.68
CA ILE A 39 -3.52 -10.61 -14.25
C ILE A 39 -3.75 -11.03 -12.80
N GLY A 40 -4.07 -10.08 -11.91
CA GLY A 40 -4.32 -10.36 -10.50
C GLY A 40 -5.56 -11.23 -10.26
N SER A 41 -6.58 -11.12 -11.12
CA SER A 41 -7.80 -11.93 -11.02
C SER A 41 -7.58 -13.37 -11.51
N ASN A 42 -6.99 -13.53 -12.69
CA ASN A 42 -6.67 -14.84 -13.27
C ASN A 42 -5.55 -14.71 -14.30
N GLU A 43 -4.33 -15.10 -13.90
CA GLU A 43 -3.15 -15.02 -14.76
C GLU A 43 -3.29 -15.86 -16.03
N THR A 44 -3.87 -17.06 -15.93
CA THR A 44 -4.04 -17.96 -17.07
C THR A 44 -5.00 -17.36 -18.10
N ALA A 45 -6.13 -16.83 -17.65
CA ALA A 45 -7.10 -16.17 -18.52
C ALA A 45 -6.51 -14.92 -19.18
N ALA A 46 -5.74 -14.11 -18.43
CA ALA A 46 -5.06 -12.93 -18.96
C ALA A 46 -4.04 -13.30 -20.04
N ARG A 47 -3.29 -14.38 -19.84
CA ARG A 47 -2.34 -14.92 -20.84
C ARG A 47 -3.03 -15.38 -22.11
N LEU A 48 -4.13 -16.11 -21.98
CA LEU A 48 -4.95 -16.57 -23.12
C LEU A 48 -5.58 -15.41 -23.88
N SER A 49 -5.86 -14.29 -23.20
CA SER A 49 -6.36 -13.06 -23.83
C SER A 49 -5.26 -12.22 -24.51
N GLY A 50 -4.05 -12.75 -24.68
CA GLY A 50 -2.95 -12.09 -25.38
C GLY A 50 -2.13 -11.11 -24.52
N ILE A 51 -2.35 -11.04 -23.21
CA ILE A 51 -1.56 -10.18 -22.33
C ILE A 51 -0.18 -10.82 -22.06
N HIS A 52 0.89 -10.09 -22.37
CA HIS A 52 2.25 -10.51 -22.08
C HIS A 52 2.56 -10.34 -20.57
N VAL A 53 2.13 -11.33 -19.77
CA VAL A 53 2.19 -11.29 -18.30
C VAL A 53 3.59 -10.98 -17.79
N LYS A 54 4.64 -11.66 -18.32
CA LYS A 54 6.03 -11.45 -17.90
C LYS A 54 6.48 -9.99 -18.03
N ASN A 55 6.23 -9.37 -19.17
CA ASN A 55 6.60 -7.98 -19.42
C ASN A 55 5.80 -7.02 -18.54
N MET A 56 4.55 -7.38 -18.24
CA MET A 56 3.69 -6.58 -17.38
C MET A 56 4.17 -6.61 -15.93
N LEU A 57 4.52 -7.80 -15.41
CA LEU A 57 5.09 -7.95 -14.08
C LEU A 57 6.39 -7.15 -13.92
N ILE A 58 7.29 -7.21 -14.90
CA ILE A 58 8.53 -6.42 -14.87
C ILE A 58 8.23 -4.93 -14.73
N LYS A 59 7.28 -4.40 -15.49
CA LYS A 59 6.88 -2.99 -15.39
C LYS A 59 6.28 -2.64 -14.02
N ILE A 60 5.44 -3.52 -13.46
CA ILE A 60 4.82 -3.33 -12.15
C ILE A 60 5.91 -3.26 -11.06
N TYR A 61 6.82 -4.23 -11.06
CA TYR A 61 7.91 -4.26 -10.07
C TYR A 61 8.89 -3.10 -10.24
N ALA A 62 9.18 -2.69 -11.49
CA ALA A 62 10.01 -1.52 -11.74
C ALA A 62 9.37 -0.23 -11.17
N ILE A 63 8.09 -0.01 -11.43
CA ILE A 63 7.36 1.14 -10.88
C ILE A 63 7.34 1.08 -9.35
N ASN A 64 7.07 -0.10 -8.77
CA ASN A 64 7.09 -0.27 -7.32
C ASN A 64 8.48 0.06 -6.74
N GLY A 65 9.56 -0.41 -7.36
CA GLY A 65 10.93 -0.10 -6.93
C GLY A 65 11.23 1.40 -6.94
N VAL A 66 10.79 2.11 -7.98
CA VAL A 66 10.93 3.58 -8.06
C VAL A 66 10.16 4.26 -6.93
N LEU A 67 8.92 3.86 -6.67
CA LEU A 67 8.10 4.43 -5.59
C LEU A 67 8.71 4.15 -4.21
N CYS A 68 9.26 2.95 -3.99
CA CYS A 68 9.98 2.61 -2.76
C CYS A 68 11.23 3.47 -2.58
N ALA A 69 12.00 3.72 -3.64
CA ALA A 69 13.16 4.60 -3.58
C ALA A 69 12.77 6.03 -3.19
N PHE A 70 11.70 6.57 -3.77
CA PHE A 70 11.17 7.87 -3.37
C PHE A 70 10.73 7.91 -1.91
N ALA A 71 10.04 6.88 -1.43
CA ALA A 71 9.64 6.78 -0.03
C ALA A 71 10.86 6.76 0.90
N GLY A 72 11.91 6.04 0.52
CA GLY A 72 13.18 6.00 1.25
C GLY A 72 13.88 7.36 1.32
N ILE A 73 13.89 8.12 0.22
CA ILE A 73 14.45 9.49 0.18
C ILE A 73 13.67 10.42 1.12
N VAL A 74 12.34 10.37 1.07
CA VAL A 74 11.47 11.17 1.95
C VAL A 74 11.73 10.81 3.42
N LEU A 75 11.87 9.53 3.74
CA LEU A 75 12.15 9.07 5.09
C LEU A 75 13.52 9.54 5.58
N ALA A 76 14.57 9.38 4.76
CA ALA A 76 15.93 9.85 5.08
C ALA A 76 15.99 11.37 5.28
N SER A 77 15.30 12.13 4.44
CA SER A 77 15.17 13.58 4.57
C SER A 77 14.51 14.00 5.89
N ARG A 78 13.49 13.26 6.32
CA ARG A 78 12.76 13.53 7.57
C ARG A 78 13.59 13.21 8.83
N LEU A 79 14.41 12.15 8.76
CA LEU A 79 15.27 11.73 9.87
C LEU A 79 16.58 12.54 9.93
N SER A 80 16.89 13.33 8.89
CA SER A 80 18.17 14.06 8.72
C SER A 80 19.40 13.14 8.90
N SER A 81 19.23 11.84 8.79
CA SER A 81 20.28 10.82 8.93
C SER A 81 19.91 9.55 8.19
N GLY A 82 20.92 8.86 7.67
CA GLY A 82 20.76 7.52 7.08
C GLY A 82 20.83 6.45 8.18
N GLN A 83 19.69 6.03 8.69
CA GLN A 83 19.64 4.91 9.66
C GLN A 83 19.32 3.60 8.92
N PRO A 84 20.20 2.58 8.98
CA PRO A 84 20.00 1.32 8.29
C PRO A 84 18.74 0.55 8.75
N THR A 85 18.31 0.76 9.97
CA THR A 85 17.15 0.14 10.59
C THR A 85 15.85 0.93 10.42
N ALA A 86 15.91 2.12 9.81
CA ALA A 86 14.74 2.93 9.55
C ALA A 86 13.83 2.20 8.55
N GLY A 87 12.57 2.04 8.92
CA GLY A 87 11.60 1.35 8.07
C GLY A 87 11.45 -0.16 8.33
N THR A 88 12.20 -0.75 9.26
CA THR A 88 11.99 -2.13 9.68
C THR A 88 10.54 -2.32 10.17
N GLY A 89 9.82 -3.29 9.58
CA GLY A 89 8.42 -3.58 9.88
C GLY A 89 7.40 -2.74 9.11
N TYR A 90 7.83 -1.76 8.29
CA TYR A 90 6.91 -0.96 7.47
C TYR A 90 6.22 -1.80 6.39
N GLU A 91 6.83 -2.91 5.97
CA GLU A 91 6.22 -3.85 5.05
C GLU A 91 4.89 -4.39 5.57
N LEU A 92 4.83 -4.75 6.86
CA LEU A 92 3.60 -5.23 7.49
C LEU A 92 2.55 -4.12 7.62
N ASP A 93 2.97 -2.90 7.95
CA ASP A 93 2.07 -1.74 8.01
C ASP A 93 1.44 -1.45 6.66
N VAL A 94 2.24 -1.51 5.57
CA VAL A 94 1.75 -1.25 4.22
C VAL A 94 0.79 -2.34 3.76
N ILE A 95 1.10 -3.61 4.05
CA ILE A 95 0.19 -4.73 3.76
C ILE A 95 -1.12 -4.54 4.53
N ALA A 96 -1.06 -4.27 5.84
CA ALA A 96 -2.23 -4.01 6.65
C ALA A 96 -3.07 -2.83 6.11
N ALA A 97 -2.41 -1.73 5.76
CA ALA A 97 -3.07 -0.56 5.19
C ALA A 97 -3.80 -0.90 3.88
N CYS A 98 -3.15 -1.63 2.97
CA CYS A 98 -3.78 -2.05 1.71
C CYS A 98 -4.99 -2.95 1.95
N VAL A 99 -4.90 -3.92 2.87
CA VAL A 99 -5.97 -4.88 3.15
C VAL A 99 -7.15 -4.21 3.87
N ILE A 100 -6.88 -3.35 4.87
CA ILE A 100 -7.90 -2.52 5.53
C ILE A 100 -8.57 -1.60 4.50
N GLY A 101 -7.80 -1.09 3.55
CA GLY A 101 -8.28 -0.28 2.43
C GLY A 101 -9.08 -1.05 1.37
N GLY A 102 -9.28 -2.35 1.54
CA GLY A 102 -10.09 -3.19 0.67
C GLY A 102 -9.35 -3.74 -0.56
N ALA A 103 -8.01 -3.72 -0.57
CA ALA A 103 -7.25 -4.43 -1.58
C ALA A 103 -7.20 -5.93 -1.25
N SER A 104 -7.48 -6.77 -2.25
CA SER A 104 -7.44 -8.22 -2.09
C SER A 104 -6.01 -8.74 -2.17
N LEU A 105 -5.59 -9.54 -1.18
CA LEU A 105 -4.29 -10.23 -1.18
C LEU A 105 -4.20 -11.32 -2.24
N THR A 106 -5.32 -11.86 -2.68
CA THR A 106 -5.36 -12.83 -3.78
C THR A 106 -5.31 -12.16 -5.16
N GLY A 107 -5.32 -10.84 -5.21
CA GLY A 107 -5.22 -10.04 -6.43
C GLY A 107 -6.56 -9.72 -7.10
N GLY A 108 -6.49 -8.88 -8.12
CA GLY A 108 -7.63 -8.52 -8.97
C GLY A 108 -8.55 -7.43 -8.46
N GLU A 109 -8.44 -7.03 -7.19
CA GLU A 109 -9.29 -6.00 -6.58
C GLU A 109 -8.46 -5.05 -5.70
N GLY A 110 -8.79 -3.77 -5.74
CA GLY A 110 -8.18 -2.73 -4.91
C GLY A 110 -8.34 -1.33 -5.47
N THR A 111 -8.24 -0.33 -4.62
CA THR A 111 -8.32 1.07 -5.02
C THR A 111 -7.24 1.90 -4.31
N ILE A 112 -6.72 2.93 -4.98
CA ILE A 112 -5.77 3.86 -4.36
C ILE A 112 -6.41 4.62 -3.20
N LEU A 113 -7.66 5.05 -3.35
CA LEU A 113 -8.37 5.76 -2.28
C LEU A 113 -8.53 4.85 -1.04
N GLY A 114 -8.90 3.58 -1.25
CA GLY A 114 -8.97 2.61 -0.17
C GLY A 114 -7.62 2.46 0.54
N ALA A 115 -6.54 2.26 -0.20
CA ALA A 115 -5.19 2.13 0.36
C ALA A 115 -4.76 3.38 1.15
N MET A 116 -5.11 4.59 0.68
CA MET A 116 -4.85 5.84 1.41
C MET A 116 -5.62 5.90 2.73
N ILE A 117 -6.90 5.55 2.72
CA ILE A 117 -7.72 5.50 3.95
C ILE A 117 -7.12 4.47 4.92
N GLY A 118 -6.75 3.28 4.43
CA GLY A 118 -6.08 2.27 5.25
C GLY A 118 -4.76 2.76 5.84
N ALA A 119 -3.95 3.48 5.07
CA ALA A 119 -2.71 4.08 5.55
C ALA A 119 -2.95 5.14 6.64
N MET A 120 -4.00 5.96 6.51
CA MET A 120 -4.40 6.91 7.54
C MET A 120 -4.83 6.21 8.84
N ILE A 121 -5.63 5.14 8.72
CA ILE A 121 -6.05 4.32 9.87
C ILE A 121 -4.83 3.73 10.58
N MET A 122 -3.89 3.15 9.83
CA MET A 122 -2.66 2.59 10.40
C MET A 122 -1.79 3.67 11.06
N GLY A 123 -1.69 4.85 10.45
CA GLY A 123 -0.97 6.00 11.02
C GLY A 123 -1.56 6.45 12.36
N VAL A 124 -2.89 6.57 12.43
CA VAL A 124 -3.60 6.95 13.67
C VAL A 124 -3.44 5.87 14.75
N LEU A 125 -3.57 4.60 14.37
CA LEU A 125 -3.39 3.47 15.28
C LEU A 125 -1.98 3.46 15.89
N ARG A 126 -0.95 3.56 15.04
CA ARG A 126 0.45 3.58 15.48
C ARG A 126 0.76 4.77 16.37
N ASN A 127 0.27 5.96 16.00
CA ASN A 127 0.44 7.16 16.81
C ASN A 127 -0.28 7.04 18.17
N GLY A 128 -1.50 6.51 18.18
CA GLY A 128 -2.25 6.25 19.41
C GLY A 128 -1.54 5.26 20.34
N CYS A 129 -1.01 4.15 19.80
CA CYS A 129 -0.23 3.20 20.56
C CYS A 129 1.05 3.82 21.16
N ASN A 130 1.71 4.70 20.40
CA ASN A 130 2.89 5.41 20.89
C ASN A 130 2.56 6.38 22.02
N LEU A 131 1.43 7.12 21.93
CA LEU A 131 0.97 8.01 22.99
C LEU A 131 0.60 7.26 24.28
N LEU A 132 0.09 6.05 24.15
CA LEU A 132 -0.22 5.17 25.28
C LEU A 132 0.99 4.40 25.82
N ASN A 133 2.21 4.67 25.31
CA ASN A 133 3.45 3.96 25.65
C ASN A 133 3.36 2.44 25.49
N ILE A 134 2.56 1.96 24.52
CA ILE A 134 2.47 0.53 24.19
C ILE A 134 3.75 0.09 23.50
N SER A 135 4.40 -0.97 24.00
CA SER A 135 5.65 -1.44 23.43
C SER A 135 5.51 -1.84 21.96
N PRO A 136 6.55 -1.64 21.11
CA PRO A 136 6.52 -1.99 19.70
C PRO A 136 6.15 -3.46 19.41
N PHE A 137 6.48 -4.38 20.34
CA PHE A 137 6.15 -5.79 20.22
C PHE A 137 4.63 -6.03 20.21
N TRP A 138 3.90 -5.38 21.13
CA TRP A 138 2.44 -5.47 21.18
C TRP A 138 1.79 -4.83 19.95
N GLN A 139 2.37 -3.76 19.44
CA GLN A 139 1.90 -3.13 18.20
C GLN A 139 2.02 -4.11 17.02
N GLN A 140 3.16 -4.82 16.88
CA GLN A 140 3.35 -5.81 15.83
C GLN A 140 2.38 -6.99 15.93
N ILE A 141 2.11 -7.47 17.15
CA ILE A 141 1.12 -8.54 17.39
C ILE A 141 -0.27 -8.06 16.96
N ALA A 142 -0.67 -6.84 17.33
CA ALA A 142 -1.95 -6.28 16.94
C ALA A 142 -2.08 -6.12 15.41
N ILE A 143 -1.04 -5.64 14.74
CA ILE A 143 -1.01 -5.52 13.27
C ILE A 143 -1.11 -6.90 12.61
N GLY A 144 -0.37 -7.90 13.10
CA GLY A 144 -0.47 -9.27 12.62
C GLY A 144 -1.88 -9.85 12.77
N ALA A 145 -2.53 -9.63 13.92
CA ALA A 145 -3.90 -10.06 14.16
C ALA A 145 -4.90 -9.39 13.21
N ILE A 146 -4.74 -8.09 12.96
CA ILE A 146 -5.57 -7.33 12.00
C ILE A 146 -5.42 -7.90 10.59
N ILE A 147 -4.18 -8.20 10.15
CA ILE A 147 -3.94 -8.80 8.83
C ILE A 147 -4.63 -10.16 8.72
N ILE A 148 -4.47 -11.04 9.72
CA ILE A 148 -5.11 -12.36 9.73
C ILE A 148 -6.63 -12.22 9.62
N PHE A 149 -7.24 -11.37 10.43
CA PHE A 149 -8.68 -11.14 10.41
C PHE A 149 -9.17 -10.60 9.07
N ALA A 150 -8.42 -9.66 8.48
CA ALA A 150 -8.75 -9.07 7.20
C ALA A 150 -8.64 -10.10 6.06
N VAL A 151 -7.60 -10.96 6.07
CA VAL A 151 -7.43 -12.06 5.10
C VAL A 151 -8.57 -13.07 5.20
N LEU A 152 -8.91 -13.49 6.42
CA LEU A 152 -10.02 -14.41 6.63
C LEU A 152 -11.35 -13.83 6.13
N SER A 153 -11.57 -12.54 6.37
CA SER A 153 -12.76 -11.83 5.89
C SER A 153 -12.82 -11.77 4.36
N ASP A 154 -11.68 -11.52 3.69
CA ASP A 154 -11.59 -11.49 2.23
C ASP A 154 -11.86 -12.88 1.62
N GLN A 155 -11.25 -13.93 2.17
CA GLN A 155 -11.48 -15.31 1.73
C GLN A 155 -12.93 -15.73 1.92
N TYR A 156 -13.54 -15.38 3.05
CA TYR A 156 -14.94 -15.72 3.33
C TYR A 156 -15.90 -15.03 2.35
N ARG A 157 -15.64 -13.78 2.01
CA ARG A 157 -16.40 -13.02 0.99
C ARG A 157 -16.29 -13.66 -0.39
N LYS A 158 -15.09 -14.06 -0.80
CA LYS A 158 -14.85 -14.72 -2.11
C LYS A 158 -15.55 -16.07 -2.19
N HIS A 159 -15.49 -16.86 -1.13
CA HIS A 159 -16.15 -18.19 -1.10
C HIS A 159 -17.67 -18.11 -1.24
N ARG A 160 -18.29 -17.05 -0.72
CA ARG A 160 -19.73 -16.80 -0.92
C ARG A 160 -20.06 -16.38 -2.36
N ARG A 161 -19.22 -15.60 -3.02
CA ARG A 161 -19.45 -15.16 -4.42
C ARG A 161 -19.30 -16.27 -5.44
N THR A 162 -18.53 -17.31 -5.17
CA THR A 162 -18.38 -18.48 -6.07
C THR A 162 -19.50 -19.52 -5.93
N ARG A 163 -20.33 -19.43 -4.90
CA ARG A 163 -21.46 -20.33 -4.67
C ARG A 163 -22.82 -19.78 -5.10
N SER A 164 -22.88 -18.55 -5.52
CA SER A 164 -24.03 -17.84 -6.08
C SER A 164 -23.93 -17.68 -7.59
#